data_d10aa3491e6d859f067e26f7ff71e505
#
_entry.id   d10aa3491e6d859f067e26f7ff71e505
#
_cell.length_a   1.000
_cell.length_b   1.000
_cell.length_c   1.000
_cell.angle_alpha   90.00
_cell.angle_beta   90.00
_cell.angle_gamma   90.00
#
_symmetry.space_group_name_H-M   'P 1'
#
loop_
_entity.id
_entity.type
_entity.pdbx_description
1 polymer ?
#
loop_
_entity_poly.entity_id
_entity_poly.type
_entity_poly.pdbx_seq_one_letter_code
_entity_poly.pdbx_strand_id
1 'polypeptide(L)'
;AKISGNFRIGAPDGLSNFVLPVVISNIQNHHPNLNIQILSLPRVFNLSRREADLAIMVTPPKKGRFVTKKIVNYNLHLAAKNTYLEKNSQIKSKNDLKNHNIIGYIPDLIFDPTLDYLSEVIPNRAPDLSSNSVAVQMQMLNLGIGVGLAHDFALAHFPDIIPILKNKINQERAFYMVRDRDDLASEQSNLIASLLDNGIKSEVKRLQSNN
;
A
#
# COMPACT_ATOMS: atom_id res chain seq x y z
N ALA A 1 -14.43 -23.61 -13.58
CA ALA A 1 -13.24 -24.10 -14.31
C ALA A 1 -11.98 -23.70 -13.54
N LYS A 2 -10.96 -24.58 -13.49
CA LYS A 2 -9.65 -24.23 -12.93
C LYS A 2 -8.86 -23.44 -13.97
N ILE A 3 -8.34 -22.29 -13.57
CA ILE A 3 -7.50 -21.46 -14.41
C ILE A 3 -6.03 -21.89 -14.30
N SER A 4 -5.24 -21.64 -15.36
CA SER A 4 -3.85 -22.05 -15.45
C SER A 4 -3.03 -21.03 -16.25
N GLY A 5 -1.71 -21.19 -16.25
CA GLY A 5 -0.78 -20.32 -16.97
C GLY A 5 -0.18 -19.23 -16.10
N ASN A 6 0.48 -18.26 -16.73
CA ASN A 6 1.18 -17.17 -16.05
C ASN A 6 0.30 -15.93 -15.97
N PHE A 7 0.28 -15.27 -14.82
CA PHE A 7 -0.40 -14.01 -14.64
C PHE A 7 0.45 -13.06 -13.77
N ARG A 8 0.76 -11.91 -14.31
CA ARG A 8 1.61 -10.90 -13.65
C ARG A 8 0.76 -9.73 -13.16
N ILE A 9 0.92 -9.41 -11.88
CA ILE A 9 0.23 -8.32 -11.20
C ILE A 9 1.25 -7.24 -10.86
N GLY A 10 1.05 -6.03 -11.37
CA GLY A 10 1.78 -4.85 -10.91
C GLY A 10 1.07 -4.23 -9.71
N ALA A 11 1.79 -3.91 -8.65
CA ALA A 11 1.17 -3.35 -7.45
C ALA A 11 2.12 -2.43 -6.67
N PRO A 12 1.58 -1.49 -5.87
CA PRO A 12 2.37 -0.68 -4.96
C PRO A 12 3.06 -1.53 -3.89
N ASP A 13 4.22 -1.05 -3.42
CA ASP A 13 5.06 -1.78 -2.47
C ASP A 13 4.32 -2.18 -1.18
N GLY A 14 3.56 -1.27 -0.57
CA GLY A 14 2.82 -1.57 0.66
C GLY A 14 1.78 -2.67 0.48
N LEU A 15 1.00 -2.61 -0.59
CA LEU A 15 0.02 -3.65 -0.92
C LEU A 15 0.71 -4.99 -1.22
N SER A 16 1.81 -4.95 -1.96
CA SER A 16 2.58 -6.13 -2.34
C SER A 16 3.16 -6.86 -1.13
N ASN A 17 3.62 -6.13 -0.12
CA ASN A 17 4.24 -6.72 1.07
C ASN A 17 3.21 -7.21 2.11
N PHE A 18 2.12 -6.47 2.32
CA PHE A 18 1.28 -6.68 3.49
C PHE A 18 -0.11 -7.25 3.18
N VAL A 19 -0.53 -7.29 1.94
CA VAL A 19 -1.88 -7.73 1.54
C VAL A 19 -1.84 -8.84 0.50
N LEU A 20 -1.14 -8.64 -0.61
CA LEU A 20 -1.18 -9.56 -1.74
C LEU A 20 -0.73 -11.00 -1.44
N PRO A 21 0.29 -11.28 -0.60
CA PRO A 21 0.70 -12.65 -0.35
C PRO A 21 -0.43 -13.55 0.18
N VAL A 22 -1.24 -13.05 1.10
CA VAL A 22 -2.40 -13.79 1.62
C VAL A 22 -3.46 -14.00 0.54
N VAL A 23 -3.77 -12.96 -0.21
CA VAL A 23 -4.74 -13.02 -1.32
C VAL A 23 -4.33 -14.06 -2.36
N ILE A 24 -3.06 -14.05 -2.76
CA ILE A 24 -2.53 -14.96 -3.77
C ILE A 24 -2.47 -16.40 -3.27
N SER A 25 -2.10 -16.61 -2.01
CA SER A 25 -2.14 -17.94 -1.39
C SER A 25 -3.54 -18.55 -1.46
N ASN A 26 -4.55 -17.76 -1.15
CA ASN A 26 -5.95 -18.22 -1.22
C ASN A 26 -6.38 -18.54 -2.67
N ILE A 27 -5.95 -17.72 -3.64
CA ILE A 27 -6.25 -17.99 -5.06
C ILE A 27 -5.56 -19.28 -5.51
N GLN A 28 -4.29 -19.46 -5.19
CA GLN A 28 -3.51 -20.62 -5.62
C GLN A 28 -4.02 -21.94 -5.03
N ASN A 29 -4.53 -21.93 -3.80
CA ASN A 29 -5.15 -23.11 -3.19
C ASN A 29 -6.32 -23.66 -4.02
N HIS A 30 -7.06 -22.78 -4.72
CA HIS A 30 -8.18 -23.19 -5.58
C HIS A 30 -7.77 -23.38 -7.05
N HIS A 31 -6.67 -22.77 -7.46
CA HIS A 31 -6.16 -22.77 -8.83
C HIS A 31 -4.66 -23.10 -8.87
N PRO A 32 -4.26 -24.35 -8.51
CA PRO A 32 -2.85 -24.72 -8.31
C PRO A 32 -2.00 -24.65 -9.58
N ASN A 33 -2.61 -24.64 -10.76
CA ASN A 33 -1.91 -24.54 -12.04
C ASN A 33 -1.73 -23.08 -12.53
N LEU A 34 -2.14 -22.09 -11.72
CA LEU A 34 -1.94 -20.68 -12.01
C LEU A 34 -0.62 -20.21 -11.40
N ASN A 35 0.31 -19.76 -12.25
CA ASN A 35 1.54 -19.13 -11.84
C ASN A 35 1.31 -17.61 -11.68
N ILE A 36 1.35 -17.11 -10.47
CA ILE A 36 1.14 -15.68 -10.19
C ILE A 36 2.48 -15.02 -9.90
N GLN A 37 2.72 -13.89 -10.58
CA GLN A 37 3.89 -13.05 -10.39
C GLN A 37 3.45 -11.69 -9.85
N ILE A 38 4.08 -11.22 -8.77
CA ILE A 38 3.90 -9.87 -8.25
C ILE A 38 5.08 -9.03 -8.70
N LEU A 39 4.80 -7.95 -9.40
CA LEU A 39 5.76 -6.93 -9.79
C LEU A 39 5.54 -5.70 -8.91
N SER A 40 6.40 -5.53 -7.92
CA SER A 40 6.36 -4.40 -7.00
C SER A 40 7.39 -3.36 -7.44
N LEU A 41 6.94 -2.25 -8.01
CA LEU A 41 7.80 -1.19 -8.50
C LEU A 41 7.39 0.16 -7.89
N PRO A 42 8.37 1.00 -7.51
CA PRO A 42 8.12 2.34 -6.99
C PRO A 42 7.86 3.37 -8.12
N ARG A 43 7.09 2.99 -9.10
CA ARG A 43 6.72 3.81 -10.26
C ARG A 43 5.38 3.38 -10.84
N VAL A 44 4.82 4.21 -11.72
CA VAL A 44 3.63 3.86 -12.48
C VAL A 44 3.93 2.71 -13.45
N PHE A 45 3.04 1.72 -13.50
CA PHE A 45 3.14 0.59 -14.43
C PHE A 45 2.74 0.99 -15.84
N ASN A 46 3.45 0.45 -16.83
CA ASN A 46 3.11 0.64 -18.23
C ASN A 46 2.37 -0.58 -18.78
N LEU A 47 1.06 -0.64 -18.56
CA LEU A 47 0.22 -1.72 -19.08
C LEU A 47 0.20 -1.79 -20.61
N SER A 48 0.34 -0.65 -21.30
CA SER A 48 0.40 -0.62 -22.77
C SER A 48 1.62 -1.36 -23.33
N ARG A 49 2.69 -1.48 -22.54
CA ARG A 49 3.87 -2.29 -22.85
C ARG A 49 3.82 -3.70 -22.29
N ARG A 50 2.67 -4.10 -21.73
CA ARG A 50 2.46 -5.40 -21.11
C ARG A 50 3.48 -5.76 -20.02
N GLU A 51 3.91 -4.77 -19.24
CA GLU A 51 4.75 -5.03 -18.06
C GLU A 51 4.02 -5.92 -17.04
N ALA A 52 2.70 -5.77 -16.96
CA ALA A 52 1.82 -6.60 -16.16
C ALA A 52 0.53 -6.90 -16.92
N ASP A 53 -0.14 -7.98 -16.57
CA ASP A 53 -1.47 -8.34 -17.10
C ASP A 53 -2.58 -7.53 -16.43
N LEU A 54 -2.34 -7.11 -15.19
CA LEU A 54 -3.23 -6.27 -14.40
C LEU A 54 -2.38 -5.41 -13.47
N ALA A 55 -2.76 -4.17 -13.24
CA ALA A 55 -2.11 -3.32 -12.27
C ALA A 55 -3.08 -2.87 -11.17
N ILE A 56 -2.55 -2.76 -9.96
CA ILE A 56 -3.19 -2.03 -8.87
C ILE A 56 -2.47 -0.69 -8.75
N MET A 57 -3.24 0.39 -8.73
CA MET A 57 -2.70 1.75 -8.69
C MET A 57 -3.35 2.57 -7.58
N VAL A 58 -2.63 3.58 -7.11
CA VAL A 58 -3.13 4.55 -6.10
C VAL A 58 -3.91 5.69 -6.75
N THR A 59 -3.66 5.95 -8.04
CA THR A 59 -4.40 6.92 -8.85
C THR A 59 -4.73 6.27 -10.19
N PRO A 60 -5.99 6.30 -10.64
CA PRO A 60 -6.35 5.75 -11.95
C PRO A 60 -5.72 6.55 -13.09
N PRO A 61 -5.32 5.91 -14.20
CA PRO A 61 -4.79 6.60 -15.35
C PRO A 61 -5.86 7.49 -15.99
N LYS A 62 -5.47 8.69 -16.38
CA LYS A 62 -6.38 9.69 -17.01
C LYS A 62 -6.60 9.45 -18.50
N LYS A 63 -5.72 8.71 -19.15
CA LYS A 63 -5.71 8.47 -20.61
C LYS A 63 -5.33 7.02 -20.89
N GLY A 64 -5.75 6.52 -22.06
CA GLY A 64 -5.43 5.19 -22.54
C GLY A 64 -6.66 4.29 -22.68
N ARG A 65 -6.42 3.07 -23.17
CA ARG A 65 -7.45 2.04 -23.40
C ARG A 65 -7.70 1.20 -22.14
N PHE A 66 -7.75 1.84 -20.98
CA PHE A 66 -7.86 1.14 -19.71
C PHE A 66 -9.28 1.14 -19.16
N VAL A 67 -9.60 0.06 -18.47
CA VAL A 67 -10.77 -0.02 -17.60
C VAL A 67 -10.28 0.01 -16.16
N THR A 68 -10.85 0.91 -15.39
CA THR A 68 -10.48 1.15 -14.01
C THR A 68 -11.65 0.87 -13.08
N LYS A 69 -11.37 0.17 -12.01
CA LYS A 69 -12.32 -0.12 -10.94
C LYS A 69 -11.70 0.20 -9.58
N LYS A 70 -12.39 1.00 -8.77
CA LYS A 70 -12.00 1.18 -7.37
C LYS A 70 -12.19 -0.12 -6.61
N ILE A 71 -11.15 -0.57 -5.90
CA ILE A 71 -11.19 -1.80 -5.11
C ILE A 71 -11.66 -1.48 -3.69
N VAL A 72 -10.89 -0.67 -2.95
CA VAL A 72 -11.11 -0.44 -1.52
C VAL A 72 -10.45 0.86 -1.10
N ASN A 73 -11.02 1.52 -0.09
CA ASN A 73 -10.35 2.58 0.64
C ASN A 73 -9.42 1.98 1.70
N TYR A 74 -8.34 2.66 1.99
CA TYR A 74 -7.45 2.37 3.09
C TYR A 74 -7.05 3.65 3.82
N ASN A 75 -6.69 3.51 5.09
CA ASN A 75 -6.30 4.64 5.92
C ASN A 75 -4.82 4.57 6.30
N LEU A 76 -4.25 5.75 6.54
CA LEU A 76 -2.93 5.91 7.13
C LEU A 76 -3.06 6.72 8.40
N HIS A 77 -2.28 6.34 9.40
CA HIS A 77 -2.13 7.07 10.64
C HIS A 77 -0.65 7.36 10.92
N LEU A 78 -0.41 8.45 11.62
CA LEU A 78 0.88 8.69 12.22
C LEU A 78 1.13 7.61 13.27
N ALA A 79 2.29 7.00 13.28
CA ALA A 79 2.60 5.88 14.15
C ALA A 79 4.06 5.89 14.61
N ALA A 80 4.30 5.28 15.74
CA ALA A 80 5.62 5.05 16.28
C ALA A 80 5.62 3.80 17.15
N LYS A 81 6.79 3.19 17.35
CA LYS A 81 6.94 2.09 18.28
C LYS A 81 6.71 2.58 19.71
N ASN A 82 6.03 1.79 20.54
CA ASN A 82 5.77 2.11 21.94
C ASN A 82 7.06 2.47 22.71
N THR A 83 8.13 1.70 22.53
CA THR A 83 9.43 1.96 23.17
C THR A 83 10.11 3.27 22.72
N TYR A 84 9.82 3.75 21.50
CA TYR A 84 10.25 5.06 21.04
C TYR A 84 9.54 6.17 21.80
N LEU A 85 8.22 6.03 21.95
CA LEU A 85 7.38 7.01 22.66
C LEU A 85 7.74 7.12 24.15
N GLU A 86 8.13 6.02 24.79
CA GLU A 86 8.56 5.99 26.19
C GLU A 86 9.88 6.75 26.42
N LYS A 87 10.78 6.74 25.43
CA LYS A 87 12.14 7.31 25.53
C LYS A 87 12.25 8.74 25.02
N ASN A 88 11.22 9.27 24.38
CA ASN A 88 11.27 10.58 23.74
C ASN A 88 10.19 11.52 24.31
N SER A 89 10.25 12.78 23.93
CA SER A 89 9.27 13.78 24.34
C SER A 89 7.86 13.40 23.88
N GLN A 90 6.88 13.82 24.67
CA GLN A 90 5.47 13.48 24.41
C GLN A 90 4.96 14.20 23.14
N ILE A 91 4.21 13.48 22.31
CA ILE A 91 3.58 14.01 21.09
C ILE A 91 2.09 14.23 21.39
N LYS A 92 1.70 15.49 21.62
CA LYS A 92 0.31 15.90 21.87
C LYS A 92 -0.32 16.64 20.69
N SER A 93 0.52 17.14 19.80
CA SER A 93 0.13 17.95 18.65
C SER A 93 1.07 17.72 17.47
N LYS A 94 0.66 18.17 16.27
CA LYS A 94 1.55 18.16 15.09
C LYS A 94 2.84 18.98 15.30
N ASN A 95 2.77 20.04 16.10
CA ASN A 95 3.94 20.90 16.36
C ASN A 95 5.04 20.18 17.14
N ASP A 96 4.69 19.19 17.95
CA ASP A 96 5.68 18.43 18.73
C ASP A 96 6.57 17.55 17.82
N LEU A 97 6.08 17.22 16.63
CA LEU A 97 6.81 16.41 15.65
C LEU A 97 8.13 17.05 15.19
N LYS A 98 8.31 18.36 15.36
CA LYS A 98 9.58 19.06 15.09
C LYS A 98 10.76 18.52 15.90
N ASN A 99 10.49 17.92 17.06
CA ASN A 99 11.49 17.38 17.98
C ASN A 99 11.72 15.87 17.80
N HIS A 100 11.13 15.28 16.76
CA HIS A 100 11.20 13.84 16.51
C HIS A 100 11.81 13.55 15.14
N ASN A 101 12.48 12.39 15.03
CA ASN A 101 12.90 11.86 13.74
C ASN A 101 11.68 11.43 12.94
N ILE A 102 11.57 11.90 11.72
CA ILE A 102 10.49 11.57 10.82
C ILE A 102 10.96 10.54 9.79
N ILE A 103 10.20 9.46 9.67
CA ILE A 103 10.41 8.42 8.69
C ILE A 103 9.38 8.60 7.57
N GLY A 104 9.83 8.54 6.33
CA GLY A 104 8.92 8.70 5.19
C GLY A 104 9.53 8.31 3.86
N TYR A 105 8.86 8.72 2.79
CA TYR A 105 9.37 8.56 1.43
C TYR A 105 10.55 9.50 1.15
N ILE A 106 11.43 9.07 0.24
CA ILE A 106 12.41 9.97 -0.39
C ILE A 106 11.63 10.96 -1.26
N PRO A 107 11.64 12.27 -0.98
CA PRO A 107 10.75 13.22 -1.66
C PRO A 107 10.91 13.22 -3.18
N ASP A 108 12.13 13.17 -3.68
CA ASP A 108 12.42 13.21 -5.12
C ASP A 108 11.98 11.95 -5.88
N LEU A 109 11.67 10.86 -5.17
CA LEU A 109 11.25 9.58 -5.73
C LEU A 109 9.74 9.33 -5.60
N ILE A 110 8.98 10.27 -5.05
CA ILE A 110 7.51 10.18 -5.01
C ILE A 110 6.98 10.32 -6.44
N PHE A 111 6.48 9.21 -6.99
CA PHE A 111 6.01 9.14 -8.38
C PHE A 111 4.53 9.52 -8.55
N ASP A 112 3.77 9.62 -7.47
CA ASP A 112 2.37 10.02 -7.46
C ASP A 112 2.12 10.96 -6.27
N PRO A 113 1.53 12.15 -6.51
CA PRO A 113 1.27 13.13 -5.43
C PRO A 113 0.41 12.57 -4.28
N THR A 114 -0.43 11.57 -4.53
CA THR A 114 -1.24 10.94 -3.47
C THR A 114 -0.40 10.17 -2.45
N LEU A 115 0.86 9.89 -2.74
CA LEU A 115 1.82 9.24 -1.84
C LEU A 115 2.58 10.25 -0.96
N ASP A 116 2.41 11.53 -1.18
CA ASP A 116 3.00 12.58 -0.34
C ASP A 116 2.19 12.79 0.95
N TYR A 117 2.20 11.76 1.79
CA TYR A 117 1.46 11.77 3.05
C TYR A 117 2.00 12.78 4.05
N LEU A 118 3.31 12.98 4.06
CA LEU A 118 3.97 13.81 5.06
C LEU A 118 3.64 15.29 4.92
N SER A 119 3.57 15.81 3.70
CA SER A 119 3.27 17.23 3.45
C SER A 119 1.91 17.68 3.96
N GLU A 120 0.93 16.78 4.04
CA GLU A 120 -0.39 17.06 4.63
C GLU A 120 -0.33 17.18 6.17
N VAL A 121 0.65 16.57 6.80
CA VAL A 121 0.80 16.55 8.26
C VAL A 121 1.77 17.63 8.74
N ILE A 122 2.93 17.71 8.11
CA ILE A 122 3.99 18.66 8.43
C ILE A 122 4.46 19.31 7.12
N PRO A 123 3.80 20.40 6.69
CA PRO A 123 4.22 21.11 5.48
C PRO A 123 5.68 21.57 5.55
N ASN A 124 6.36 21.53 4.42
CA ASN A 124 7.74 21.99 4.24
C ASN A 124 8.81 21.27 5.09
N ARG A 125 8.52 20.04 5.54
CA ARG A 125 9.51 19.21 6.21
C ARG A 125 9.81 17.94 5.42
N ALA A 126 11.08 17.72 5.12
CA ALA A 126 11.56 16.43 4.63
C ALA A 126 11.70 15.43 5.79
N PRO A 127 11.58 14.11 5.53
CA PRO A 127 11.88 13.09 6.52
C PRO A 127 13.38 13.09 6.88
N ASP A 128 13.69 12.73 8.12
CA ASP A 128 15.07 12.55 8.59
C ASP A 128 15.63 11.19 8.13
N LEU A 129 14.76 10.20 8.01
CA LEU A 129 15.06 8.84 7.53
C LEU A 129 14.05 8.51 6.44
N SER A 130 14.52 8.05 5.30
CA SER A 130 13.64 7.86 4.14
C SER A 130 13.97 6.63 3.31
N SER A 131 12.96 6.09 2.66
CA SER A 131 13.05 5.04 1.66
C SER A 131 11.92 5.17 0.64
N ASN A 132 12.13 4.69 -0.57
CA ASN A 132 11.04 4.53 -1.55
C ASN A 132 10.23 3.24 -1.33
N SER A 133 10.60 2.42 -0.36
CA SER A 133 9.90 1.19 0.03
C SER A 133 9.14 1.38 1.34
N VAL A 134 7.83 1.09 1.32
CA VAL A 134 6.98 1.06 2.51
C VAL A 134 7.47 0.00 3.50
N ALA A 135 7.90 -1.16 3.00
CA ALA A 135 8.43 -2.22 3.86
C ALA A 135 9.67 -1.76 4.65
N VAL A 136 10.59 -1.04 4.01
CA VAL A 136 11.77 -0.47 4.69
C VAL A 136 11.34 0.57 5.72
N GLN A 137 10.40 1.46 5.40
CA GLN A 137 9.86 2.45 6.34
C GLN A 137 9.23 1.78 7.56
N MET A 138 8.45 0.71 7.37
CA MET A 138 7.85 -0.06 8.46
C MET A 138 8.91 -0.74 9.34
N GLN A 139 9.99 -1.26 8.78
CA GLN A 139 11.11 -1.80 9.54
C GLN A 139 11.82 -0.74 10.37
N MET A 140 12.02 0.46 9.83
CA MET A 140 12.58 1.59 10.60
C MET A 140 11.67 1.98 11.78
N LEU A 141 10.35 2.04 11.56
CA LEU A 141 9.39 2.25 12.66
C LEU A 141 9.49 1.14 13.71
N ASN A 142 9.59 -0.12 13.26
CA ASN A 142 9.69 -1.28 14.16
C ASN A 142 11.00 -1.32 14.97
N LEU A 143 12.07 -0.70 14.47
CA LEU A 143 13.30 -0.50 15.23
C LEU A 143 13.18 0.60 16.30
N GLY A 144 12.11 1.39 16.27
CA GLY A 144 11.91 2.48 17.24
C GLY A 144 12.86 3.65 17.06
N ILE A 145 13.15 4.02 15.81
CA ILE A 145 14.11 5.09 15.49
C ILE A 145 13.44 6.39 15.02
N GLY A 146 12.10 6.41 14.96
CA GLY A 146 11.36 7.59 14.55
C GLY A 146 9.85 7.39 14.51
N VAL A 147 9.17 8.39 13.95
CA VAL A 147 7.73 8.50 13.77
C VAL A 147 7.44 8.60 12.27
N GLY A 148 6.40 7.97 11.78
CA GLY A 148 6.04 8.05 10.37
C GLY A 148 4.57 7.75 10.10
N LEU A 149 4.15 8.01 8.87
CA LEU A 149 2.81 7.66 8.42
C LEU A 149 2.80 6.22 7.94
N ALA A 150 1.92 5.41 8.51
CA ALA A 150 1.82 4.00 8.25
C ALA A 150 0.41 3.63 7.79
N HIS A 151 0.33 2.73 6.82
CA HIS A 151 -0.93 2.14 6.38
C HIS A 151 -1.52 1.29 7.50
N ASP A 152 -2.81 1.42 7.79
CA ASP A 152 -3.48 0.64 8.83
C ASP A 152 -3.37 -0.86 8.57
N PHE A 153 -3.44 -1.29 7.30
CA PHE A 153 -3.25 -2.69 6.94
C PHE A 153 -1.80 -3.20 7.19
N ALA A 154 -0.81 -2.32 7.19
CA ALA A 154 0.57 -2.67 7.53
C ALA A 154 0.77 -2.73 9.05
N LEU A 155 0.15 -1.82 9.80
CA LEU A 155 0.23 -1.76 11.27
C LEU A 155 -0.24 -3.07 11.92
N ALA A 156 -1.21 -3.77 11.34
CA ALA A 156 -1.70 -5.05 11.84
C ALA A 156 -0.60 -6.13 11.92
N HIS A 157 0.49 -6.00 11.17
CA HIS A 157 1.64 -6.91 11.23
C HIS A 157 2.69 -6.53 12.29
N PHE A 158 2.53 -5.38 12.94
CA PHE A 158 3.52 -4.82 13.88
C PHE A 158 2.81 -4.33 15.16
N PRO A 159 2.45 -5.22 16.07
CA PRO A 159 1.63 -4.89 17.24
C PRO A 159 2.26 -3.86 18.19
N ASP A 160 3.59 -3.70 18.16
CA ASP A 160 4.30 -2.73 18.99
C ASP A 160 4.35 -1.31 18.37
N ILE A 161 3.95 -1.16 17.11
CA ILE A 161 3.80 0.13 16.44
C ILE A 161 2.37 0.60 16.64
N ILE A 162 2.20 1.72 17.32
CA ILE A 162 0.89 2.25 17.69
C ILE A 162 0.58 3.56 16.99
N PRO A 163 -0.67 3.77 16.57
CA PRO A 163 -1.12 5.06 16.04
C PRO A 163 -1.06 6.13 17.11
N ILE A 164 -0.64 7.33 16.73
CA ILE A 164 -0.60 8.52 17.57
C ILE A 164 -1.37 9.66 16.92
N LEU A 165 -1.88 10.59 17.72
CA LEU A 165 -2.76 11.69 17.27
C LEU A 165 -3.94 11.19 16.40
N LYS A 166 -4.50 10.04 16.73
CA LYS A 166 -5.46 9.28 15.91
C LYS A 166 -6.68 10.12 15.48
N ASN A 167 -7.17 11.00 16.35
CA ASN A 167 -8.30 11.88 16.08
C ASN A 167 -7.94 13.15 15.26
N LYS A 168 -6.63 13.42 15.06
CA LYS A 168 -6.13 14.61 14.38
C LYS A 168 -5.47 14.31 13.04
N ILE A 169 -4.98 13.09 12.88
CA ILE A 169 -4.24 12.64 11.69
C ILE A 169 -4.81 11.30 11.26
N ASN A 170 -5.63 11.34 10.23
CA ASN A 170 -6.18 10.19 9.54
C ASN A 170 -6.28 10.55 8.08
N GLN A 171 -5.54 9.86 7.23
CA GLN A 171 -5.56 10.08 5.79
C GLN A 171 -6.24 8.89 5.12
N GLU A 172 -7.18 9.16 4.23
CA GLU A 172 -7.84 8.13 3.44
C GLU A 172 -7.33 8.17 1.99
N ARG A 173 -7.05 7.00 1.45
CA ARG A 173 -6.66 6.76 0.06
C ARG A 173 -7.45 5.57 -0.50
N ALA A 174 -7.24 5.25 -1.77
CA ALA A 174 -7.89 4.11 -2.39
C ALA A 174 -6.95 3.36 -3.32
N PHE A 175 -7.18 2.06 -3.47
CA PHE A 175 -6.59 1.25 -4.53
C PHE A 175 -7.55 1.08 -5.69
N TYR A 176 -7.01 1.14 -6.88
CA TYR A 176 -7.73 0.98 -8.14
C TYR A 176 -7.13 -0.18 -8.95
N MET A 177 -7.99 -1.06 -9.42
CA MET A 177 -7.61 -2.07 -10.40
C MET A 177 -7.67 -1.45 -11.78
N VAL A 178 -6.60 -1.64 -12.55
CA VAL A 178 -6.48 -1.10 -13.91
C VAL A 178 -6.14 -2.26 -14.86
N ARG A 179 -6.90 -2.40 -15.94
CA ARG A 179 -6.74 -3.45 -16.94
C ARG A 179 -6.79 -2.84 -18.34
N ASP A 180 -6.09 -3.47 -19.30
CA ASP A 180 -6.31 -3.14 -20.70
C ASP A 180 -7.73 -3.56 -21.11
N ARG A 181 -8.37 -2.76 -21.96
CA ARG A 181 -9.74 -3.04 -22.43
C ARG A 181 -9.82 -4.34 -23.22
N ASP A 182 -8.78 -4.70 -23.95
CA ASP A 182 -8.75 -5.93 -24.75
C ASP A 182 -8.78 -7.19 -23.86
N ASP A 183 -8.26 -7.12 -22.64
CA ASP A 183 -8.25 -8.24 -21.70
C ASP A 183 -9.65 -8.57 -21.14
N LEU A 184 -10.64 -7.70 -21.34
CA LEU A 184 -12.03 -7.96 -20.93
C LEU A 184 -12.70 -9.09 -21.74
N ALA A 185 -12.18 -9.42 -22.91
CA ALA A 185 -12.67 -10.54 -23.71
C ALA A 185 -12.25 -11.91 -23.15
N SER A 186 -11.25 -11.95 -22.25
CA SER A 186 -10.76 -13.20 -21.66
C SER A 186 -11.53 -13.56 -20.38
N GLU A 187 -12.25 -14.69 -20.41
CA GLU A 187 -12.94 -15.21 -19.22
C GLU A 187 -11.98 -15.49 -18.07
N GLN A 188 -10.79 -16.04 -18.36
CA GLN A 188 -9.76 -16.30 -17.35
C GLN A 188 -9.28 -15.00 -16.71
N SER A 189 -8.97 -13.96 -17.50
CA SER A 189 -8.56 -12.66 -17.01
C SER A 189 -9.65 -12.00 -16.14
N ASN A 190 -10.92 -12.15 -16.53
CA ASN A 190 -12.05 -11.64 -15.74
C ASN A 190 -12.19 -12.37 -14.41
N LEU A 191 -12.02 -13.69 -14.41
CA LEU A 191 -12.08 -14.48 -13.17
C LEU A 191 -10.95 -14.09 -12.20
N ILE A 192 -9.71 -13.98 -12.69
CA ILE A 192 -8.56 -13.58 -11.88
C ILE A 192 -8.78 -12.16 -11.31
N ALA A 193 -9.25 -11.22 -12.13
CA ALA A 193 -9.56 -9.87 -11.69
C ALA A 193 -10.63 -9.84 -10.58
N SER A 194 -11.67 -10.68 -10.69
CA SER A 194 -12.70 -10.80 -9.66
C SER A 194 -12.17 -11.41 -8.36
N LEU A 195 -11.33 -12.43 -8.45
CA LEU A 195 -10.71 -13.05 -7.28
C LEU A 195 -9.78 -12.07 -6.55
N LEU A 196 -8.99 -11.29 -7.30
CA LEU A 196 -8.13 -10.24 -6.73
C LEU A 196 -8.94 -9.11 -6.08
N ASP A 197 -9.98 -8.61 -6.76
CA ASP A 197 -10.86 -7.56 -6.21
C ASP A 197 -11.46 -7.97 -4.87
N ASN A 198 -12.07 -9.15 -4.82
CA ASN A 198 -12.68 -9.67 -3.61
C ASN A 198 -11.66 -9.97 -2.51
N GLY A 199 -10.53 -10.59 -2.89
CA GLY A 199 -9.47 -10.94 -1.95
C GLY A 199 -8.82 -9.71 -1.32
N ILE A 200 -8.48 -8.69 -2.12
CA ILE A 200 -7.89 -7.45 -1.62
C ILE A 200 -8.86 -6.71 -0.70
N LYS A 201 -10.14 -6.57 -1.10
CA LYS A 201 -11.16 -5.96 -0.25
C LYS A 201 -11.27 -6.64 1.11
N SER A 202 -11.36 -7.96 1.09
CA SER A 202 -11.51 -8.77 2.31
C SER A 202 -10.30 -8.63 3.23
N GLU A 203 -9.09 -8.75 2.67
CA GLU A 203 -7.86 -8.71 3.46
C GLU A 203 -7.57 -7.31 4.02
N VAL A 204 -7.74 -6.24 3.23
CA VAL A 204 -7.59 -4.86 3.73
C VAL A 204 -8.57 -4.58 4.85
N LYS A 205 -9.84 -4.97 4.71
CA LYS A 205 -10.85 -4.81 5.77
C LYS A 205 -10.48 -5.59 7.03
N ARG A 206 -10.02 -6.84 6.87
CA ARG A 206 -9.61 -7.68 8.00
C ARG A 206 -8.46 -7.06 8.78
N LEU A 207 -7.43 -6.58 8.07
CA LEU A 207 -6.25 -5.97 8.68
C LEU A 207 -6.59 -4.63 9.36
N GLN A 208 -7.46 -3.81 8.76
CA GLN A 208 -7.87 -2.54 9.35
C GLN A 208 -8.79 -2.68 10.57
N SER A 209 -9.56 -3.74 10.67
CA SER A 209 -10.44 -3.98 11.81
C SER A 209 -9.70 -4.38 13.10
N ASN A 210 -8.42 -4.73 12.98
CA ASN A 210 -7.58 -5.13 14.12
C ASN A 210 -6.83 -3.95 14.78
N ASN A 211 -7.09 -2.70 14.36
CA ASN A 211 -6.40 -1.49 14.85
C ASN A 211 -7.30 -0.58 15.71
#